data_51408771bbf90689faffc91a0ff9b521
#
_entry.id   51408771bbf90689faffc91a0ff9b521
#
_cell.length_a   1.000
_cell.length_b   1.000
_cell.length_c   1.000
_cell.angle_alpha   90.00
_cell.angle_beta   90.00
_cell.angle_gamma   90.00
#
_symmetry.space_group_name_H-M   'P 1'
#
loop_
_entity.id
_entity.type
_entity.pdbx_description
1 polymer ?
#
loop_
_entity_poly.entity_id
_entity_poly.type
_entity_poly.pdbx_seq_one_letter_code
_entity_poly.pdbx_strand_id
1 'polypeptide(L)' 'MKVRASVKKICDKCKVVKRKGVVRIICPANPRHKQRQA' A
#
# COMPACT_ATOMS: atom_id res chain seq x y z
N MET A 1 -1.70 -4.67 8.13
CA MET A 1 -0.95 -3.66 7.36
C MET A 1 0.53 -4.01 7.37
N LYS A 2 1.19 -3.87 6.23
CA LYS A 2 2.62 -4.13 6.13
C LYS A 2 3.38 -2.80 6.13
N VAL A 3 4.41 -2.72 6.94
CA VAL A 3 5.28 -1.54 7.01
C VAL A 3 6.64 -1.92 6.47
N ARG A 4 7.02 -1.32 5.33
CA ARG A 4 8.26 -1.66 4.64
C ARG A 4 8.89 -0.41 4.02
N ALA A 5 10.19 -0.48 3.77
CA ALA A 5 10.88 0.59 3.04
C ALA A 5 10.41 0.68 1.58
N SER A 6 9.96 -0.43 1.03
CA SER A 6 9.47 -0.49 -0.35
C SER A 6 8.11 -1.17 -0.36
N VAL A 7 7.12 -0.51 -0.95
CA VAL A 7 5.77 -1.05 -1.06
C VAL A 7 5.43 -1.23 -2.53
N LYS A 8 4.69 -2.29 -2.84
CA LYS A 8 4.29 -2.60 -4.20
C LYS A 8 2.85 -3.10 -4.23
N LYS A 9 2.18 -2.86 -5.35
CA LYS A 9 0.85 -3.42 -5.58
C LYS A 9 0.95 -4.93 -5.64
N ILE A 10 0.08 -5.61 -4.90
CA ILE A 10 0.06 -7.07 -4.84
C ILE A 10 -0.97 -7.63 -5.81
N CYS A 11 -2.04 -6.90 -6.05
CA CYS A 11 -3.09 -7.33 -6.98
C CYS A 11 -3.51 -6.16 -7.87
N ASP A 12 -4.32 -6.47 -8.88
CA ASP A 12 -4.76 -5.47 -9.85
C ASP A 12 -5.62 -4.37 -9.25
N LYS A 13 -6.23 -4.64 -8.11
CA LYS A 13 -7.13 -3.69 -7.46
C LYS A 13 -6.42 -2.82 -6.43
N CYS A 14 -5.16 -3.08 -6.17
CA CYS A 14 -4.39 -2.24 -5.27
C CYS A 14 -4.15 -0.87 -5.87
N LYS A 15 -4.19 0.15 -5.03
CA LYS A 15 -3.93 1.53 -5.45
C LYS A 15 -2.76 2.10 -4.67
N VAL A 16 -1.97 2.90 -5.34
CA VAL A 16 -0.86 3.60 -4.71
C VAL A 16 -1.33 4.99 -4.28
N VAL A 17 -1.19 5.29 -3.00
CA VAL A 17 -1.57 6.59 -2.44
C VAL A 17 -0.35 7.18 -1.75
N LYS A 18 -0.09 8.46 -2.03
CA LYS A 18 1.00 9.17 -1.38
C LYS A 18 0.42 10.21 -0.43
N ARG A 19 0.76 10.13 0.84
CA ARG A 19 0.29 11.07 1.87
C ARG A 19 1.47 11.56 2.68
N LYS A 20 1.64 12.88 2.77
CA LYS A 20 2.69 13.51 3.57
C LYS A 20 4.07 12.91 3.26
N GLY A 21 4.33 12.62 1.99
CA GLY A 21 5.59 12.03 1.58
C GLY A 21 5.73 10.55 1.83
N VAL A 22 4.68 9.92 2.35
CA VAL A 22 4.68 8.47 2.62
C VAL A 22 3.82 7.77 1.58
N VAL A 23 4.41 6.80 0.89
CA VAL A 23 3.70 6.00 -0.10
C VAL A 23 2.96 4.88 0.62
N ARG A 24 1.70 4.71 0.27
CA ARG A 24 0.86 3.66 0.85
C ARG A 24 0.15 2.90 -0.26
N ILE A 25 -0.04 1.62 -0.04
CA ILE A 25 -0.81 0.78 -0.94
C ILE A 25 -2.13 0.45 -0.25
N ILE A 26 -3.23 0.68 -0.96
CA ILE A 26 -4.56 0.39 -0.44
C ILE A 26 -5.25 -0.54 -1.42
N CYS A 27 -5.77 -1.64 -0.92
CA CYS A 27 -6.52 -2.59 -1.74
C CYS A 27 -7.92 -2.75 -1.17
N PRO A 28 -8.93 -2.20 -1.83
CA PRO A 28 -10.31 -2.32 -1.34
C PRO A 28 -10.84 -3.75 -1.40
N ALA A 29 -10.31 -4.56 -2.32
CA ALA A 29 -10.75 -5.94 -2.44
C ALA A 29 -10.14 -6.83 -1.36
N ASN A 30 -8.94 -6.51 -0.90
CA ASN A 30 -8.26 -7.31 0.11
C ASN A 30 -7.48 -6.41 1.07
N PRO A 31 -8.01 -6.17 2.29
CA PRO A 31 -7.35 -5.28 3.24
C PRO A 31 -5.98 -5.78 3.70
N ARG A 32 -5.68 -7.06 3.50
CA ARG A 32 -4.37 -7.60 3.86
C ARG A 32 -3.25 -7.08 2.96
N HIS A 33 -3.61 -6.52 1.80
CA HIS A 33 -2.63 -5.95 0.88
C HIS A 33 -2.25 -4.53 1.25
N LYS A 34 -2.87 -3.99 2.27
CA LYS A 34 -2.58 -2.63 2.73
C LYS A 34 -1.14 -2.53 3.19
N GLN A 35 -0.43 -1.54 2.67
CA GLN A 35 0.99 -1.37 2.97
C GLN A 35 1.28 0.10 3.27
N ARG A 36 2.37 0.33 3.97
CA ARG A 36 2.85 1.66 4.29
C ARG A 36 4.36 1.69 4.16
N GLN A 37 4.86 2.68 3.45
CA GLN A 37 6.30 2.87 3.35
C GLN A 37 6.82 3.51 4.64
N ALA A 38 7.78 2.89 5.23
CA ALA A 38 8.37 3.39 6.48
C ALA A 38 9.66 4.15 6.23
#